data_ff54f5a0b2ccc05bb03ef9276296d932
#
_entry.id   ff54f5a0b2ccc05bb03ef9276296d932
#
_cell.length_a   1.000
_cell.length_b   1.000
_cell.length_c   1.000
_cell.angle_alpha   90.00
_cell.angle_beta   90.00
_cell.angle_gamma   90.00
#
_symmetry.space_group_name_H-M   'P 1'
#
loop_
_entity.id
_entity.type
_entity.pdbx_description
1 polymer ?
#
loop_
_entity_poly.entity_id
_entity_poly.type
_entity_poly.pdbx_seq_one_letter_code
_entity_poly.pdbx_strand_id
1 'polypeptide(L)'
;NQIKYLIYILIIFISLFFFLKNLFLIFLNWFQNKKLNMISLELSQKLYKVYTNSSYEFHTKVDKSVIYNNVLHITTFITGLESLVLLIAECMILSGILIILLYFEFIGTIIIISVFAISSCLIFFFTSKPLAKWGELNFRFAEKKIKSVVQVFTGIKEIKLLNKHNYFYEQFSSNEKKDLEVNNKVKIINLIPRLSFEIIFLLSIFSFLLYKFKTDFVSSGVISILALYTAAFFRILPSISRIISYANRIINISKIIAEINQEIQSLEKKSFYTDEKENNLTNTKIITFSKTLKIENISYQYNLRTRKIFNELNLIINFGEKIGIIGETGSGKST
;
A
#
# COMPACT_ATOMS: atom_id res chain seq x y z
N ASN A 1 -9.39 -51.88 -27.57
CA ASN A 1 -8.00 -51.41 -27.41
C ASN A 1 -7.81 -49.93 -27.89
N GLN A 2 -8.40 -49.52 -29.00
CA GLN A 2 -8.25 -48.14 -29.49
C GLN A 2 -8.78 -47.07 -28.50
N ILE A 3 -9.90 -47.31 -27.84
CA ILE A 3 -10.47 -46.39 -26.81
C ILE A 3 -9.52 -46.23 -25.63
N LYS A 4 -8.86 -47.30 -25.17
CA LYS A 4 -7.86 -47.22 -24.08
C LYS A 4 -6.65 -46.37 -24.45
N TYR A 5 -6.13 -46.54 -25.70
CA TYR A 5 -5.01 -45.73 -26.18
C TYR A 5 -5.39 -44.24 -26.28
N LEU A 6 -6.60 -43.91 -26.76
CA LEU A 6 -7.11 -42.57 -26.79
C LEU A 6 -7.21 -41.95 -25.39
N ILE A 7 -7.69 -42.69 -24.42
CA ILE A 7 -7.75 -42.22 -23.01
C ILE A 7 -6.35 -41.95 -22.45
N TYR A 8 -5.36 -42.81 -22.69
CA TYR A 8 -3.98 -42.58 -22.24
C TYR A 8 -3.36 -41.34 -22.90
N ILE A 9 -3.54 -41.12 -24.19
CA ILE A 9 -3.06 -39.94 -24.93
C ILE A 9 -3.70 -38.68 -24.33
N LEU A 10 -4.99 -38.70 -24.06
CA LEU A 10 -5.73 -37.58 -23.50
C LEU A 10 -5.24 -37.23 -22.08
N ILE A 11 -4.99 -38.23 -21.25
CA ILE A 11 -4.44 -38.03 -19.89
C ILE A 11 -3.05 -37.41 -19.95
N ILE A 12 -2.18 -37.92 -20.83
CA ILE A 12 -0.82 -37.38 -21.01
C ILE A 12 -0.89 -35.93 -21.52
N PHE A 13 -1.75 -35.66 -22.50
CA PHE A 13 -1.92 -34.30 -23.05
C PHE A 13 -2.41 -33.31 -21.98
N ILE A 14 -3.41 -33.70 -21.20
CA ILE A 14 -3.91 -32.87 -20.09
C ILE A 14 -2.81 -32.63 -19.05
N SER A 15 -2.10 -33.67 -18.65
CA SER A 15 -1.01 -33.56 -17.66
C SER A 15 0.09 -32.61 -18.15
N LEU A 16 0.50 -32.74 -19.42
CA LEU A 16 1.51 -31.88 -20.03
C LEU A 16 1.03 -30.41 -20.11
N PHE A 17 -0.23 -30.23 -20.49
CA PHE A 17 -0.84 -28.87 -20.54
C PHE A 17 -0.85 -28.22 -19.16
N PHE A 18 -1.25 -28.93 -18.10
CA PHE A 18 -1.21 -28.40 -16.74
C PHE A 18 0.22 -28.10 -16.27
N PHE A 19 1.18 -28.93 -16.63
CA PHE A 19 2.59 -28.69 -16.32
C PHE A 19 3.11 -27.42 -16.98
N LEU A 20 2.89 -27.25 -18.28
CA LEU A 20 3.28 -26.06 -19.05
C LEU A 20 2.59 -24.80 -18.51
N LYS A 21 1.29 -24.89 -18.24
CA LYS A 21 0.53 -23.81 -17.60
C LYS A 21 1.14 -23.37 -16.27
N ASN A 22 1.52 -24.32 -15.41
CA ASN A 22 2.09 -23.99 -14.10
C ASN A 22 3.49 -23.35 -14.23
N LEU A 23 4.32 -23.83 -15.15
CA LEU A 23 5.60 -23.19 -15.47
C LEU A 23 5.41 -21.76 -15.95
N PHE A 24 4.44 -21.53 -16.85
CA PHE A 24 4.10 -20.20 -17.34
C PHE A 24 3.62 -19.27 -16.20
N LEU A 25 2.80 -19.76 -15.29
CA LEU A 25 2.36 -18.98 -14.11
C LEU A 25 3.53 -18.61 -13.19
N ILE A 26 4.49 -19.52 -12.97
CA ILE A 26 5.70 -19.23 -12.18
C ILE A 26 6.51 -18.12 -12.86
N PHE A 27 6.70 -18.23 -14.18
CA PHE A 27 7.40 -17.20 -14.94
C PHE A 27 6.70 -15.84 -14.88
N LEU A 28 5.38 -15.79 -15.04
CA LEU A 28 4.59 -14.55 -14.93
C LEU A 28 4.71 -13.92 -13.54
N ASN A 29 4.59 -14.72 -12.48
CA ASN A 29 4.74 -14.21 -11.12
C ASN A 29 6.15 -13.69 -10.86
N TRP A 30 7.19 -14.39 -11.32
CA TRP A 30 8.57 -13.93 -11.23
C TRP A 30 8.76 -12.58 -11.96
N PHE A 31 8.26 -12.48 -13.18
CA PHE A 31 8.35 -11.25 -13.99
C PHE A 31 7.61 -10.08 -13.33
N GLN A 32 6.39 -10.31 -12.85
CA GLN A 32 5.57 -9.32 -12.14
C GLN A 32 6.30 -8.82 -10.88
N ASN A 33 6.77 -9.73 -10.02
CA ASN A 33 7.48 -9.37 -8.80
C ASN A 33 8.77 -8.60 -9.09
N LYS A 34 9.51 -9.00 -10.12
CA LYS A 34 10.71 -8.27 -10.55
C LYS A 34 10.39 -6.82 -10.94
N LYS A 35 9.31 -6.59 -11.69
CA LYS A 35 8.88 -5.24 -12.09
C LYS A 35 8.40 -4.41 -10.89
N LEU A 36 7.60 -4.99 -10.02
CA LEU A 36 7.15 -4.32 -8.79
C LEU A 36 8.32 -3.94 -7.88
N ASN A 37 9.31 -4.82 -7.74
CA ASN A 37 10.52 -4.54 -6.96
C ASN A 37 11.36 -3.40 -7.56
N MET A 38 11.43 -3.31 -8.91
CA MET A 38 12.12 -2.17 -9.56
C MET A 38 11.39 -0.85 -9.27
N ILE A 39 10.06 -0.81 -9.38
CA ILE A 39 9.25 0.37 -9.03
C ILE A 39 9.43 0.73 -7.55
N SER A 40 9.46 -0.27 -6.66
CA SER A 40 9.72 -0.06 -5.25
C SER A 40 11.07 0.59 -4.99
N LEU A 41 12.12 0.11 -5.66
CA LEU A 41 13.47 0.65 -5.55
C LEU A 41 13.53 2.10 -6.03
N GLU A 42 12.98 2.39 -7.20
CA GLU A 42 12.95 3.75 -7.78
C GLU A 42 12.23 4.73 -6.86
N LEU A 43 11.05 4.36 -6.34
CA LEU A 43 10.29 5.20 -5.42
C LEU A 43 11.03 5.41 -4.09
N SER A 44 11.65 4.36 -3.56
CA SER A 44 12.43 4.46 -2.32
C SER A 44 13.63 5.38 -2.49
N GLN A 45 14.36 5.23 -3.59
CA GLN A 45 15.50 6.10 -3.90
C GLN A 45 15.07 7.54 -4.12
N LYS A 46 13.97 7.75 -4.85
CA LYS A 46 13.41 9.08 -5.09
C LYS A 46 13.02 9.76 -3.78
N LEU A 47 12.26 9.05 -2.92
CA LEU A 47 11.83 9.59 -1.64
C LEU A 47 13.02 9.89 -0.71
N TYR A 48 13.97 8.98 -0.64
CA TYR A 48 15.19 9.16 0.14
C TYR A 48 15.99 10.39 -0.34
N LYS A 49 16.18 10.52 -1.66
CA LYS A 49 16.86 11.68 -2.26
C LYS A 49 16.13 12.99 -1.95
N VAL A 50 14.80 13.01 -2.06
CA VAL A 50 13.98 14.18 -1.77
C VAL A 50 14.12 14.59 -0.30
N TYR A 51 14.07 13.63 0.63
CA TYR A 51 14.25 13.94 2.05
C TYR A 51 15.67 14.42 2.37
N THR A 52 16.71 13.77 1.85
CA THR A 52 18.11 14.16 2.13
C THR A 52 18.45 15.52 1.56
N ASN A 53 17.89 15.89 0.42
CA ASN A 53 18.11 17.20 -0.21
C ASN A 53 17.18 18.28 0.33
N SER A 54 16.23 17.95 1.21
CA SER A 54 15.36 18.95 1.81
C SER A 54 16.13 19.86 2.75
N SER A 55 15.66 21.12 2.88
CA SER A 55 16.33 22.12 3.73
C SER A 55 16.38 21.69 5.20
N TYR A 56 17.40 22.15 5.92
CA TYR A 56 17.49 21.89 7.37
C TYR A 56 16.23 22.34 8.13
N GLU A 57 15.62 23.44 7.69
CA GLU A 57 14.35 23.93 8.24
C GLU A 57 13.22 22.90 8.14
N PHE A 58 13.14 22.13 7.04
CA PHE A 58 12.19 21.02 6.90
C PHE A 58 12.42 19.96 7.99
N HIS A 59 13.67 19.55 8.21
CA HIS A 59 14.03 18.53 9.21
C HIS A 59 13.82 18.99 10.66
N THR A 60 13.77 20.29 10.93
CA THR A 60 13.43 20.83 12.25
C THR A 60 11.94 20.92 12.50
N LYS A 61 11.13 21.03 11.43
CA LYS A 61 9.65 21.16 11.52
C LYS A 61 8.93 19.82 11.44
N VAL A 62 9.46 18.85 10.71
CA VAL A 62 8.83 17.56 10.48
C VAL A 62 9.33 16.56 11.50
N ASP A 63 8.40 15.86 12.15
CA ASP A 63 8.73 14.77 13.07
C ASP A 63 9.44 13.64 12.31
N LYS A 64 10.56 13.18 12.82
CA LYS A 64 11.33 12.08 12.23
C LYS A 64 10.51 10.81 12.06
N SER A 65 9.54 10.58 12.94
CA SER A 65 8.63 9.44 12.85
C SER A 65 7.77 9.45 11.59
N VAL A 66 7.39 10.64 11.09
CA VAL A 66 6.64 10.79 9.83
C VAL A 66 7.51 10.37 8.65
N ILE A 67 8.76 10.83 8.59
CA ILE A 67 9.72 10.47 7.55
C ILE A 67 9.93 8.94 7.53
N TYR A 68 10.18 8.33 8.70
CA TYR A 68 10.33 6.88 8.80
C TYR A 68 9.07 6.13 8.36
N ASN A 69 7.90 6.59 8.80
CA ASN A 69 6.62 5.98 8.43
C ASN A 69 6.40 6.01 6.91
N ASN A 70 6.67 7.13 6.27
CA ASN A 70 6.49 7.29 4.83
C ASN A 70 7.43 6.39 4.02
N VAL A 71 8.68 6.25 4.45
CA VAL A 71 9.62 5.31 3.81
C VAL A 71 9.15 3.86 3.96
N LEU A 72 8.67 3.47 5.13
CA LEU A 72 8.13 2.13 5.37
C LEU A 72 6.84 1.85 4.57
N HIS A 73 6.01 2.88 4.33
CA HIS A 73 4.77 2.73 3.56
C HIS A 73 4.95 2.60 2.05
N ILE A 74 6.16 2.74 1.52
CA ILE A 74 6.43 2.41 0.11
C ILE A 74 6.07 0.95 -0.18
N THR A 75 6.36 0.03 0.72
CA THR A 75 5.97 -1.38 0.57
C THR A 75 4.45 -1.55 0.52
N THR A 76 3.71 -0.77 1.32
CA THR A 76 2.24 -0.75 1.29
C THR A 76 1.71 -0.23 -0.05
N PHE A 77 2.33 0.81 -0.61
CA PHE A 77 2.02 1.31 -1.95
C PHE A 77 2.21 0.22 -3.03
N ILE A 78 3.33 -0.50 -2.98
CA ILE A 78 3.62 -1.59 -3.91
C ILE A 78 2.61 -2.73 -3.79
N THR A 79 2.17 -3.10 -2.58
CA THR A 79 1.09 -4.09 -2.40
C THR A 79 -0.25 -3.62 -2.99
N GLY A 80 -0.46 -2.31 -3.08
CA GLY A 80 -1.59 -1.72 -3.79
C GLY A 80 -1.51 -1.89 -5.30
N LEU A 81 -0.36 -1.59 -5.88
CA LEU A 81 -0.11 -1.82 -7.31
C LEU A 81 -0.24 -3.29 -7.68
N GLU A 82 0.32 -4.18 -6.85
CA GLU A 82 0.14 -5.62 -7.00
C GLU A 82 -1.34 -6.02 -7.02
N SER A 83 -2.13 -5.46 -6.09
CA SER A 83 -3.57 -5.73 -6.01
C SER A 83 -4.32 -5.25 -7.25
N LEU A 84 -3.92 -4.14 -7.86
CA LEU A 84 -4.49 -3.66 -9.14
C LEU A 84 -4.23 -4.65 -10.28
N VAL A 85 -2.99 -5.11 -10.43
CA VAL A 85 -2.61 -6.08 -11.47
C VAL A 85 -3.38 -7.38 -11.30
N LEU A 86 -3.45 -7.90 -10.05
CA LEU A 86 -4.16 -9.12 -9.74
C LEU A 86 -5.68 -8.98 -9.93
N LEU A 87 -6.26 -7.82 -9.64
CA LEU A 87 -7.66 -7.52 -9.88
C LEU A 87 -7.98 -7.60 -11.38
N ILE A 88 -7.17 -6.97 -12.22
CA ILE A 88 -7.35 -7.03 -13.68
C ILE A 88 -7.25 -8.48 -14.18
N ALA A 89 -6.26 -9.23 -13.70
CA ALA A 89 -6.09 -10.63 -14.07
C ALA A 89 -7.31 -11.49 -13.70
N GLU A 90 -7.86 -11.33 -12.49
CA GLU A 90 -9.06 -12.06 -12.07
C GLU A 90 -10.31 -11.65 -12.86
N CYS A 91 -10.44 -10.37 -13.22
CA CYS A 91 -11.53 -9.92 -14.11
C CYS A 91 -11.44 -10.57 -15.49
N MET A 92 -10.25 -10.71 -16.06
CA MET A 92 -10.03 -11.39 -17.34
C MET A 92 -10.35 -12.89 -17.24
N ILE A 93 -9.95 -13.55 -16.15
CA ILE A 93 -10.27 -14.97 -15.93
C ILE A 93 -11.79 -15.17 -15.80
N LEU A 94 -12.43 -14.31 -15.02
CA LEU A 94 -13.87 -14.39 -14.79
C LEU A 94 -14.65 -14.15 -16.08
N SER A 95 -14.26 -13.15 -16.89
CA SER A 95 -14.88 -12.88 -18.19
C SER A 95 -14.75 -14.09 -19.15
N GLY A 96 -13.59 -14.74 -19.19
CA GLY A 96 -13.41 -15.95 -19.99
C GLY A 96 -14.33 -17.10 -19.59
N ILE A 97 -14.50 -17.32 -18.28
CA ILE A 97 -15.42 -18.35 -17.77
C ILE A 97 -16.87 -18.02 -18.12
N LEU A 98 -17.27 -16.74 -17.95
CA LEU A 98 -18.63 -16.30 -18.27
C LEU A 98 -18.94 -16.44 -19.76
N ILE A 99 -18.00 -16.14 -20.65
CA ILE A 99 -18.18 -16.34 -22.10
C ILE A 99 -18.43 -17.81 -22.42
N ILE A 100 -17.68 -18.73 -21.83
CA ILE A 100 -17.88 -20.18 -22.02
C ILE A 100 -19.26 -20.59 -21.50
N LEU A 101 -19.68 -20.16 -20.34
CA LEU A 101 -20.98 -20.49 -19.78
C LEU A 101 -22.13 -19.93 -20.63
N LEU A 102 -22.03 -18.72 -21.14
CA LEU A 102 -23.02 -18.11 -22.04
C LEU A 102 -23.19 -18.90 -23.34
N TYR A 103 -22.12 -19.54 -23.82
CA TYR A 103 -22.17 -20.38 -25.01
C TYR A 103 -22.96 -21.68 -24.79
N PHE A 104 -22.81 -22.31 -23.62
CA PHE A 104 -23.48 -23.57 -23.29
C PHE A 104 -24.91 -23.39 -22.79
N GLU A 105 -25.16 -22.38 -21.94
CA GLU A 105 -26.46 -22.15 -21.28
C GLU A 105 -26.69 -20.63 -21.08
N PHE A 106 -27.33 -19.99 -22.05
CA PHE A 106 -27.48 -18.52 -22.08
C PHE A 106 -28.36 -18.00 -20.93
N ILE A 107 -29.60 -18.54 -20.80
CA ILE A 107 -30.58 -18.03 -19.82
C ILE A 107 -30.14 -18.30 -18.39
N GLY A 108 -29.71 -19.52 -18.08
CA GLY A 108 -29.24 -19.87 -16.75
C GLY A 108 -28.02 -19.04 -16.32
N THR A 109 -27.12 -18.78 -17.25
CA THR A 109 -25.92 -17.97 -17.00
C THR A 109 -26.26 -16.51 -16.71
N ILE A 110 -27.20 -15.90 -17.43
CA ILE A 110 -27.65 -14.52 -17.15
C ILE A 110 -28.25 -14.41 -15.76
N ILE A 111 -29.06 -15.38 -15.34
CA ILE A 111 -29.63 -15.39 -13.99
C ILE A 111 -28.51 -15.45 -12.92
N ILE A 112 -27.55 -16.35 -13.10
CA ILE A 112 -26.42 -16.48 -12.19
C ILE A 112 -25.58 -15.18 -12.16
N ILE A 113 -25.24 -14.62 -13.31
CA ILE A 113 -24.50 -13.36 -13.40
C ILE A 113 -25.22 -12.25 -12.64
N SER A 114 -26.54 -12.10 -12.86
CA SER A 114 -27.34 -11.04 -12.20
C SER A 114 -27.35 -11.20 -10.68
N VAL A 115 -27.55 -12.41 -10.15
CA VAL A 115 -27.54 -12.69 -8.72
C VAL A 115 -26.16 -12.39 -8.12
N PHE A 116 -25.08 -12.86 -8.75
CA PHE A 116 -23.73 -12.61 -8.26
C PHE A 116 -23.31 -11.15 -8.40
N ALA A 117 -23.68 -10.46 -9.47
CA ALA A 117 -23.39 -9.03 -9.65
C ALA A 117 -24.10 -8.19 -8.58
N ILE A 118 -25.39 -8.41 -8.35
CA ILE A 118 -26.16 -7.70 -7.32
C ILE A 118 -25.57 -7.97 -5.93
N SER A 119 -25.31 -9.23 -5.61
CA SER A 119 -24.72 -9.63 -4.33
C SER A 119 -23.32 -9.01 -4.13
N SER A 120 -22.49 -9.03 -5.16
CA SER A 120 -21.15 -8.41 -5.13
C SER A 120 -21.23 -6.91 -4.90
N CYS A 121 -22.14 -6.23 -5.58
CA CYS A 121 -22.36 -4.79 -5.42
C CYS A 121 -22.82 -4.45 -3.99
N LEU A 122 -23.77 -5.21 -3.44
CA LEU A 122 -24.23 -5.03 -2.06
C LEU A 122 -23.08 -5.26 -1.05
N ILE A 123 -22.39 -6.38 -1.15
CA ILE A 123 -21.27 -6.70 -0.25
C ILE A 123 -20.19 -5.60 -0.33
N PHE A 124 -19.83 -5.18 -1.53
CA PHE A 124 -18.83 -4.12 -1.72
C PHE A 124 -19.28 -2.80 -1.10
N PHE A 125 -20.55 -2.40 -1.28
CA PHE A 125 -21.10 -1.18 -0.70
C PHE A 125 -21.07 -1.20 0.83
N PHE A 126 -21.41 -2.34 1.45
CA PHE A 126 -21.36 -2.48 2.91
C PHE A 126 -19.93 -2.59 3.47
N THR A 127 -18.97 -3.14 2.71
CA THR A 127 -17.60 -3.35 3.19
C THR A 127 -16.69 -2.17 2.92
N SER A 128 -16.87 -1.41 1.84
CA SER A 128 -15.95 -0.36 1.40
C SER A 128 -15.83 0.81 2.38
N LYS A 129 -16.94 1.34 2.90
CA LYS A 129 -16.96 2.47 3.85
C LYS A 129 -16.22 2.18 5.16
N PRO A 130 -16.53 1.10 5.91
CA PRO A 130 -15.77 0.77 7.12
C PRO A 130 -14.30 0.47 6.83
N LEU A 131 -13.99 -0.15 5.68
CA LEU A 131 -12.61 -0.43 5.31
C LEU A 131 -11.79 0.84 5.09
N ALA A 132 -12.31 1.82 4.40
CA ALA A 132 -11.64 3.11 4.20
C ALA A 132 -11.35 3.81 5.55
N LYS A 133 -12.33 3.80 6.48
CA LYS A 133 -12.16 4.35 7.83
C LYS A 133 -11.09 3.60 8.63
N TRP A 134 -11.11 2.27 8.57
CA TRP A 134 -10.13 1.46 9.30
C TRP A 134 -8.75 1.53 8.69
N GLY A 135 -8.63 1.71 7.36
CA GLY A 135 -7.35 1.98 6.71
C GLY A 135 -6.68 3.24 7.24
N GLU A 136 -7.46 4.33 7.39
CA GLU A 136 -6.96 5.57 7.99
C GLU A 136 -6.55 5.38 9.47
N LEU A 137 -7.35 4.65 10.24
CA LEU A 137 -7.02 4.37 11.64
C LEU A 137 -5.74 3.53 11.77
N ASN A 138 -5.56 2.52 10.92
CA ASN A 138 -4.33 1.73 10.86
C ASN A 138 -3.10 2.60 10.60
N PHE A 139 -3.20 3.49 9.61
CA PHE A 139 -2.10 4.41 9.30
C PHE A 139 -1.74 5.28 10.49
N ARG A 140 -2.74 5.90 11.14
CA ARG A 140 -2.54 6.75 12.31
C ARG A 140 -1.97 6.00 13.53
N PHE A 141 -2.39 4.75 13.76
CA PHE A 141 -1.84 3.94 14.86
C PHE A 141 -0.42 3.47 14.55
N ALA A 142 -0.12 3.10 13.29
CA ALA A 142 1.24 2.78 12.87
C ALA A 142 2.19 3.96 13.06
N GLU A 143 1.77 5.18 12.68
CA GLU A 143 2.54 6.41 12.91
C GLU A 143 2.81 6.63 14.41
N LYS A 144 1.76 6.56 15.27
CA LYS A 144 1.90 6.72 16.73
C LYS A 144 2.82 5.67 17.33
N LYS A 145 2.78 4.43 16.87
CA LYS A 145 3.64 3.34 17.30
C LYS A 145 5.11 3.64 16.96
N ILE A 146 5.41 4.02 15.72
CA ILE A 146 6.75 4.41 15.29
C ILE A 146 7.24 5.61 16.11
N LYS A 147 6.39 6.62 16.31
CA LYS A 147 6.69 7.78 17.14
C LYS A 147 7.08 7.37 18.56
N SER A 148 6.30 6.49 19.20
CA SER A 148 6.59 5.99 20.53
C SER A 148 7.95 5.29 20.60
N VAL A 149 8.27 4.46 19.62
CA VAL A 149 9.58 3.76 19.53
C VAL A 149 10.72 4.75 19.37
N VAL A 150 10.61 5.69 18.42
CA VAL A 150 11.66 6.70 18.16
C VAL A 150 11.87 7.58 19.40
N GLN A 151 10.81 8.03 20.08
CA GLN A 151 10.90 8.86 21.27
C GLN A 151 11.62 8.13 22.42
N VAL A 152 11.26 6.86 22.67
CA VAL A 152 11.87 6.06 23.74
C VAL A 152 13.36 5.87 23.50
N PHE A 153 13.77 5.47 22.30
CA PHE A 153 15.18 5.19 22.03
C PHE A 153 16.03 6.45 21.86
N THR A 154 15.44 7.57 21.45
CA THR A 154 16.14 8.86 21.40
C THR A 154 16.35 9.42 22.80
N GLY A 155 15.36 9.29 23.71
CA GLY A 155 15.39 9.78 25.09
C GLY A 155 15.66 8.69 26.13
N ILE A 156 16.32 7.58 25.78
CA ILE A 156 16.46 6.41 26.68
C ILE A 156 17.22 6.74 27.97
N LYS A 157 18.18 7.66 27.92
CA LYS A 157 18.95 8.11 29.07
C LYS A 157 18.05 8.79 30.09
N GLU A 158 17.23 9.72 29.64
CA GLU A 158 16.30 10.49 30.49
C GLU A 158 15.21 9.57 31.05
N ILE A 159 14.69 8.65 30.24
CA ILE A 159 13.68 7.67 30.65
C ILE A 159 14.23 6.76 31.77
N LYS A 160 15.49 6.30 31.66
CA LYS A 160 16.15 5.50 32.68
C LYS A 160 16.42 6.31 33.96
N LEU A 161 16.92 7.53 33.81
CA LEU A 161 17.20 8.41 34.98
C LEU A 161 15.92 8.76 35.76
N LEU A 162 14.81 9.01 35.03
CA LEU A 162 13.53 9.35 35.65
C LEU A 162 12.67 8.15 36.03
N ASN A 163 13.14 6.91 35.74
CA ASN A 163 12.42 5.66 35.99
C ASN A 163 11.00 5.64 35.38
N LYS A 164 10.85 6.21 34.16
CA LYS A 164 9.54 6.36 33.47
C LYS A 164 9.27 5.31 32.40
N HIS A 165 10.00 4.18 32.40
CA HIS A 165 9.83 3.12 31.38
C HIS A 165 8.40 2.55 31.37
N ASN A 166 7.72 2.40 32.50
CA ASN A 166 6.34 1.87 32.54
C ASN A 166 5.35 2.77 31.82
N TYR A 167 5.48 4.10 31.96
CA TYR A 167 4.62 5.05 31.24
C TYR A 167 4.71 4.87 29.72
N PHE A 168 5.93 4.78 29.18
CA PHE A 168 6.14 4.60 27.76
C PHE A 168 5.73 3.21 27.26
N TYR A 169 5.91 2.19 28.11
CA TYR A 169 5.41 0.84 27.83
C TYR A 169 3.89 0.80 27.71
N GLU A 170 3.16 1.41 28.64
CA GLU A 170 1.70 1.48 28.61
C GLU A 170 1.21 2.26 27.37
N GLN A 171 1.85 3.36 27.05
CA GLN A 171 1.54 4.14 25.84
C GLN A 171 1.73 3.33 24.56
N PHE A 172 2.85 2.64 24.43
CA PHE A 172 3.11 1.76 23.30
C PHE A 172 2.10 0.62 23.23
N SER A 173 1.89 -0.09 24.35
CA SER A 173 0.96 -1.22 24.46
C SER A 173 -0.47 -0.82 24.11
N SER A 174 -0.93 0.35 24.56
CA SER A 174 -2.26 0.87 24.20
C SER A 174 -2.40 1.14 22.70
N ASN A 175 -1.39 1.73 22.09
CA ASN A 175 -1.41 2.00 20.64
C ASN A 175 -1.34 0.70 19.82
N GLU A 176 -0.50 -0.25 20.23
CA GLU A 176 -0.39 -1.58 19.61
C GLU A 176 -1.70 -2.34 19.68
N LYS A 177 -2.35 -2.36 20.86
CA LYS A 177 -3.66 -3.01 21.03
C LYS A 177 -4.71 -2.44 20.08
N LYS A 178 -4.78 -1.11 19.95
CA LYS A 178 -5.72 -0.46 19.02
C LYS A 178 -5.43 -0.79 17.56
N ASP A 179 -4.15 -0.82 17.17
CA ASP A 179 -3.72 -1.22 15.84
C ASP A 179 -4.14 -2.66 15.52
N LEU A 180 -3.88 -3.59 16.44
CA LEU A 180 -4.26 -5.00 16.30
C LEU A 180 -5.78 -5.20 16.26
N GLU A 181 -6.56 -4.45 17.03
CA GLU A 181 -8.02 -4.49 16.99
C GLU A 181 -8.57 -4.03 15.62
N VAL A 182 -8.00 -2.96 15.06
CA VAL A 182 -8.40 -2.46 13.73
C VAL A 182 -7.98 -3.46 12.65
N ASN A 183 -6.76 -3.99 12.71
CA ASN A 183 -6.28 -5.01 11.80
C ASN A 183 -7.16 -6.27 11.81
N ASN A 184 -7.61 -6.69 12.99
CA ASN A 184 -8.52 -7.82 13.14
C ASN A 184 -9.87 -7.55 12.47
N LYS A 185 -10.45 -6.35 12.64
CA LYS A 185 -11.68 -5.94 11.95
C LYS A 185 -11.53 -5.98 10.43
N VAL A 186 -10.39 -5.50 9.91
CA VAL A 186 -10.07 -5.55 8.47
C VAL A 186 -9.98 -7.00 7.97
N LYS A 187 -9.34 -7.89 8.74
CA LYS A 187 -9.26 -9.33 8.38
C LYS A 187 -10.63 -9.98 8.34
N ILE A 188 -11.47 -9.74 9.34
CA ILE A 188 -12.82 -10.30 9.42
C ILE A 188 -13.69 -9.84 8.25
N ILE A 189 -13.70 -8.53 7.93
CA ILE A 189 -14.52 -8.01 6.85
C ILE A 189 -14.11 -8.57 5.48
N ASN A 190 -12.83 -8.89 5.30
CA ASN A 190 -12.33 -9.52 4.08
C ASN A 190 -12.75 -11.00 3.93
N LEU A 191 -13.24 -11.64 5.00
CA LEU A 191 -13.82 -12.99 4.92
C LEU A 191 -15.29 -12.98 4.52
N ILE A 192 -16.01 -11.88 4.78
CA ILE A 192 -17.46 -11.77 4.52
C ILE A 192 -17.82 -12.11 3.06
N PRO A 193 -17.13 -11.61 2.03
CA PRO A 193 -17.51 -11.91 0.65
C PRO A 193 -17.52 -13.40 0.36
N ARG A 194 -16.47 -14.11 0.75
CA ARG A 194 -16.34 -15.55 0.52
C ARG A 194 -17.50 -16.33 1.15
N LEU A 195 -17.74 -16.11 2.43
CA LEU A 195 -18.80 -16.81 3.18
C LEU A 195 -20.19 -16.50 2.63
N SER A 196 -20.45 -15.23 2.28
CA SER A 196 -21.71 -14.83 1.69
C SER A 196 -21.98 -15.50 0.35
N PHE A 197 -20.96 -15.60 -0.51
CA PHE A 197 -21.13 -16.27 -1.81
C PHE A 197 -21.32 -17.78 -1.70
N GLU A 198 -20.72 -18.44 -0.72
CA GLU A 198 -20.97 -19.86 -0.44
C GLU A 198 -22.46 -20.10 -0.12
N ILE A 199 -23.04 -19.25 0.73
CA ILE A 199 -24.47 -19.34 1.09
C ILE A 199 -25.38 -19.02 -0.11
N ILE A 200 -25.08 -17.95 -0.86
CA ILE A 200 -25.85 -17.53 -2.04
C ILE A 200 -25.88 -18.64 -3.08
N PHE A 201 -24.75 -19.30 -3.29
CA PHE A 201 -24.66 -20.41 -4.24
C PHE A 201 -25.50 -21.61 -3.79
N LEU A 202 -25.39 -22.04 -2.54
CA LEU A 202 -26.20 -23.12 -2.02
C LEU A 202 -27.70 -22.84 -2.17
N LEU A 203 -28.13 -21.62 -1.85
CA LEU A 203 -29.53 -21.19 -2.04
C LEU A 203 -29.92 -21.17 -3.52
N SER A 204 -29.04 -20.77 -4.42
CA SER A 204 -29.27 -20.75 -5.86
C SER A 204 -29.43 -22.15 -6.43
N ILE A 205 -28.58 -23.11 -6.04
CA ILE A 205 -28.75 -24.53 -6.42
C ILE A 205 -30.04 -25.08 -5.90
N PHE A 206 -30.35 -24.84 -4.63
CA PHE A 206 -31.57 -25.33 -4.01
C PHE A 206 -32.84 -24.79 -4.70
N SER A 207 -32.85 -23.49 -5.00
CA SER A 207 -33.96 -22.87 -5.77
C SER A 207 -34.10 -23.45 -7.18
N PHE A 208 -32.96 -23.69 -7.86
CA PHE A 208 -32.98 -24.32 -9.17
C PHE A 208 -33.53 -25.76 -9.15
N LEU A 209 -33.14 -26.54 -8.16
CA LEU A 209 -33.68 -27.90 -7.97
C LEU A 209 -35.19 -27.89 -7.71
N LEU A 210 -35.67 -27.00 -6.81
CA LEU A 210 -37.10 -26.85 -6.52
C LEU A 210 -37.88 -26.46 -7.78
N TYR A 211 -37.34 -25.56 -8.60
CA TYR A 211 -37.96 -25.19 -9.87
C TYR A 211 -38.07 -26.38 -10.82
N LYS A 212 -37.02 -27.15 -10.97
CA LYS A 212 -36.99 -28.34 -11.86
C LYS A 212 -37.88 -29.46 -11.36
N PHE A 213 -38.04 -29.65 -10.05
CA PHE A 213 -39.02 -30.63 -9.51
C PHE A 213 -40.46 -30.30 -9.87
N LYS A 214 -40.80 -29.03 -10.10
CA LYS A 214 -42.14 -28.61 -10.53
C LYS A 214 -42.40 -28.79 -12.04
N THR A 215 -41.34 -28.92 -12.85
CA THR A 215 -41.41 -28.91 -14.33
C THR A 215 -41.02 -30.24 -14.98
N ASP A 216 -41.39 -31.40 -14.39
CA ASP A 216 -41.06 -32.77 -14.86
C ASP A 216 -39.55 -33.08 -15.00
N PHE A 217 -39.01 -33.70 -13.98
CA PHE A 217 -37.61 -33.82 -13.65
C PHE A 217 -36.81 -34.93 -14.38
N VAL A 218 -37.37 -35.64 -15.36
CA VAL A 218 -36.70 -36.85 -15.89
C VAL A 218 -36.03 -36.60 -17.26
N SER A 219 -35.05 -35.72 -17.31
CA SER A 219 -34.12 -35.72 -18.42
C SER A 219 -32.65 -35.79 -17.95
N SER A 220 -31.87 -36.68 -18.58
CA SER A 220 -30.42 -36.83 -18.37
C SER A 220 -29.64 -35.51 -18.52
N GLY A 221 -30.25 -34.49 -19.16
CA GLY A 221 -29.67 -33.16 -19.34
C GLY A 221 -29.56 -32.35 -18.04
N VAL A 222 -30.43 -32.53 -17.05
CA VAL A 222 -30.39 -31.76 -15.79
C VAL A 222 -29.14 -32.08 -14.98
N ILE A 223 -28.71 -33.33 -14.94
CA ILE A 223 -27.49 -33.75 -14.23
C ILE A 223 -26.26 -33.11 -14.87
N SER A 224 -26.22 -33.07 -16.22
CA SER A 224 -25.10 -32.44 -16.95
C SER A 224 -25.02 -30.93 -16.69
N ILE A 225 -26.17 -30.24 -16.67
CA ILE A 225 -26.26 -28.81 -16.37
C ILE A 225 -25.83 -28.54 -14.93
N LEU A 226 -26.28 -29.33 -13.96
CA LEU A 226 -25.84 -29.19 -12.56
C LEU A 226 -24.34 -29.41 -12.39
N ALA A 227 -23.77 -30.42 -13.07
CA ALA A 227 -22.33 -30.67 -13.04
C ALA A 227 -21.56 -29.48 -13.63
N LEU A 228 -22.02 -28.92 -14.75
CA LEU A 228 -21.40 -27.74 -15.38
C LEU A 228 -21.43 -26.51 -14.44
N TYR A 229 -22.60 -26.19 -13.86
CA TYR A 229 -22.69 -25.05 -12.95
C TYR A 229 -21.90 -25.26 -11.66
N THR A 230 -21.87 -26.48 -11.12
CA THR A 230 -21.06 -26.81 -9.95
C THR A 230 -19.57 -26.63 -10.22
N ALA A 231 -19.09 -27.15 -11.36
CA ALA A 231 -17.71 -26.97 -11.78
C ALA A 231 -17.35 -25.49 -12.01
N ALA A 232 -18.22 -24.74 -12.67
CA ALA A 232 -18.04 -23.30 -12.87
C ALA A 232 -18.03 -22.54 -11.54
N PHE A 233 -18.89 -22.87 -10.61
CA PHE A 233 -18.95 -22.24 -9.30
C PHE A 233 -17.63 -22.41 -8.52
N PHE A 234 -17.07 -23.61 -8.46
CA PHE A 234 -15.77 -23.83 -7.82
C PHE A 234 -14.65 -22.95 -8.40
N ARG A 235 -14.84 -22.43 -9.59
CA ARG A 235 -13.89 -21.50 -10.23
C ARG A 235 -14.29 -20.03 -10.04
N ILE A 236 -15.57 -19.71 -10.15
CA ILE A 236 -16.11 -18.33 -10.04
C ILE A 236 -16.01 -17.81 -8.62
N LEU A 237 -16.36 -18.62 -7.62
CA LEU A 237 -16.37 -18.20 -6.21
C LEU A 237 -15.02 -17.68 -5.72
N PRO A 238 -13.88 -18.38 -5.92
CA PRO A 238 -12.58 -17.84 -5.53
C PRO A 238 -12.24 -16.55 -6.31
N SER A 239 -12.58 -16.47 -7.60
CA SER A 239 -12.29 -15.30 -8.42
C SER A 239 -13.03 -14.06 -7.95
N ILE A 240 -14.34 -14.15 -7.69
CA ILE A 240 -15.11 -13.03 -7.14
C ILE A 240 -14.61 -12.62 -5.76
N SER A 241 -14.32 -13.57 -4.88
CA SER A 241 -13.79 -13.30 -3.54
C SER A 241 -12.45 -12.56 -3.62
N ARG A 242 -11.57 -12.95 -4.54
CA ARG A 242 -10.30 -12.26 -4.78
C ARG A 242 -10.48 -10.86 -5.35
N ILE A 243 -11.38 -10.68 -6.33
CA ILE A 243 -11.70 -9.35 -6.89
C ILE A 243 -12.13 -8.39 -5.79
N ILE A 244 -13.07 -8.79 -4.92
CA ILE A 244 -13.52 -7.95 -3.81
C ILE A 244 -12.38 -7.70 -2.82
N SER A 245 -11.58 -8.70 -2.50
CA SER A 245 -10.43 -8.55 -1.60
C SER A 245 -9.39 -7.58 -2.15
N TYR A 246 -9.07 -7.63 -3.43
CA TYR A 246 -8.15 -6.71 -4.08
C TYR A 246 -8.72 -5.28 -4.14
N ALA A 247 -10.00 -5.13 -4.50
CA ALA A 247 -10.68 -3.84 -4.48
C ALA A 247 -10.68 -3.22 -3.06
N ASN A 248 -11.01 -4.03 -2.06
CA ASN A 248 -10.97 -3.62 -0.66
C ASN A 248 -9.57 -3.21 -0.20
N ARG A 249 -8.53 -3.94 -0.62
CA ARG A 249 -7.13 -3.59 -0.33
C ARG A 249 -6.75 -2.24 -0.94
N ILE A 250 -7.13 -1.99 -2.19
CA ILE A 250 -6.89 -0.71 -2.87
C ILE A 250 -7.56 0.44 -2.11
N ILE A 251 -8.82 0.26 -1.69
CA ILE A 251 -9.54 1.27 -0.90
C ILE A 251 -8.85 1.52 0.45
N ASN A 252 -8.44 0.46 1.14
CA ASN A 252 -7.78 0.55 2.44
C ASN A 252 -6.50 1.38 2.40
N ILE A 253 -5.73 1.28 1.32
CA ILE A 253 -4.44 1.99 1.17
C ILE A 253 -4.53 3.29 0.36
N SER A 254 -5.69 3.62 -0.21
CA SER A 254 -5.86 4.78 -1.10
C SER A 254 -5.48 6.11 -0.42
N LYS A 255 -5.77 6.27 0.86
CA LYS A 255 -5.39 7.46 1.63
C LYS A 255 -3.88 7.57 1.82
N ILE A 256 -3.21 6.46 2.12
CA ILE A 256 -1.75 6.38 2.27
C ILE A 256 -1.08 6.83 0.96
N ILE A 257 -1.59 6.34 -0.17
CA ILE A 257 -1.11 6.73 -1.50
C ILE A 257 -1.26 8.24 -1.73
N ALA A 258 -2.42 8.80 -1.38
CA ALA A 258 -2.68 10.22 -1.55
C ALA A 258 -1.74 11.08 -0.69
N GLU A 259 -1.51 10.72 0.57
CA GLU A 259 -0.62 11.44 1.49
C GLU A 259 0.84 11.40 1.01
N ILE A 260 1.37 10.23 0.65
CA ILE A 260 2.73 10.09 0.12
C ILE A 260 2.91 10.91 -1.16
N ASN A 261 1.93 10.86 -2.07
CA ASN A 261 2.01 11.61 -3.33
C ASN A 261 1.98 13.13 -3.10
N GLN A 262 1.12 13.61 -2.21
CA GLN A 262 1.08 15.02 -1.84
C GLN A 262 2.41 15.48 -1.22
N GLU A 263 3.00 14.67 -0.37
CA GLU A 263 4.29 14.98 0.26
C GLU A 263 5.42 15.03 -0.77
N ILE A 264 5.54 14.03 -1.65
CA ILE A 264 6.52 14.03 -2.73
C ILE A 264 6.37 15.29 -3.59
N GLN A 265 5.16 15.60 -4.04
CA GLN A 265 4.92 16.81 -4.88
C GLN A 265 5.25 18.11 -4.14
N SER A 266 4.94 18.19 -2.85
CA SER A 266 5.24 19.39 -2.05
C SER A 266 6.73 19.61 -1.87
N LEU A 267 7.49 18.52 -1.74
CA LEU A 267 8.94 18.55 -1.56
C LEU A 267 9.65 18.78 -2.90
N GLU A 268 9.20 18.17 -3.98
CA GLU A 268 9.75 18.40 -5.32
C GLU A 268 9.62 19.88 -5.73
N LYS A 269 8.45 20.48 -5.51
CA LYS A 269 8.28 21.93 -5.78
C LYS A 269 9.28 22.80 -5.00
N LYS A 270 9.69 22.38 -3.82
CA LYS A 270 10.70 23.09 -3.01
C LYS A 270 12.12 22.77 -3.45
N SER A 271 12.41 21.55 -3.91
CA SER A 271 13.75 21.11 -4.34
C SER A 271 14.13 21.69 -5.71
N PHE A 272 13.18 21.98 -6.60
CA PHE A 272 13.47 22.68 -7.86
C PHE A 272 14.18 24.01 -7.66
N TYR A 273 13.94 24.70 -6.54
CA TYR A 273 14.68 25.92 -6.19
C TYR A 273 16.12 25.68 -5.72
N THR A 274 16.46 24.43 -5.34
CA THR A 274 17.83 24.06 -4.89
C THR A 274 18.67 23.41 -5.99
N ASP A 275 18.07 22.63 -6.89
CA ASP A 275 18.78 21.94 -7.98
C ASP A 275 19.34 22.93 -9.05
N GLU A 276 18.69 24.07 -9.29
CA GLU A 276 19.27 25.14 -10.14
C GLU A 276 20.53 25.73 -9.53
N LYS A 277 20.67 25.72 -8.20
CA LYS A 277 21.90 26.17 -7.53
C LYS A 277 22.98 25.10 -7.50
N GLU A 278 22.64 23.80 -7.42
CA GLU A 278 23.63 22.71 -7.38
C GLU A 278 24.24 22.44 -8.77
N ASN A 279 23.51 22.55 -9.86
CA ASN A 279 24.07 22.41 -11.20
C ASN A 279 25.10 23.49 -11.54
N ASN A 280 25.07 24.62 -10.83
CA ASN A 280 26.12 25.62 -10.91
C ASN A 280 27.32 25.35 -10.00
N LEU A 281 27.23 24.33 -9.11
CA LEU A 281 28.32 24.00 -8.15
C LEU A 281 29.26 22.88 -8.64
N THR A 282 28.92 22.15 -9.72
CA THR A 282 29.80 21.11 -10.29
C THR A 282 31.08 21.63 -10.91
N ASN A 283 31.26 22.95 -11.03
CA ASN A 283 32.49 23.64 -11.41
C ASN A 283 33.14 24.37 -10.23
N THR A 284 32.93 23.94 -9.00
CA THR A 284 33.60 24.58 -7.85
C THR A 284 35.07 24.26 -7.86
N LYS A 285 35.87 25.24 -8.27
CA LYS A 285 37.27 25.36 -7.83
C LYS A 285 37.27 25.24 -6.30
N ILE A 286 38.10 24.38 -5.76
CA ILE A 286 38.31 24.29 -4.31
C ILE A 286 38.65 25.72 -3.85
N ILE A 287 37.71 26.40 -3.20
CA ILE A 287 37.94 27.71 -2.63
C ILE A 287 38.69 27.48 -1.34
N THR A 288 39.99 27.72 -1.37
CA THR A 288 40.81 27.72 -0.16
C THR A 288 40.59 29.02 0.59
N PHE A 289 40.13 28.89 1.86
CA PHE A 289 40.04 30.06 2.75
C PHE A 289 41.43 30.58 3.05
N SER A 290 41.84 31.67 2.41
CA SER A 290 43.19 32.21 2.51
C SER A 290 43.29 33.64 3.03
N LYS A 291 42.20 34.36 3.13
CA LYS A 291 42.22 35.78 3.56
C LYS A 291 41.15 36.10 4.61
N THR A 292 39.92 36.35 4.22
CA THR A 292 38.84 36.78 5.11
C THR A 292 37.52 36.15 4.68
N LEU A 293 36.71 35.75 5.64
CA LEU A 293 35.30 35.39 5.45
C LEU A 293 34.48 36.58 5.95
N LYS A 294 33.66 37.12 5.05
CA LYS A 294 32.78 38.26 5.38
C LYS A 294 31.32 37.80 5.35
N ILE A 295 30.62 38.12 6.41
CA ILE A 295 29.17 38.02 6.51
C ILE A 295 28.64 39.44 6.55
N GLU A 296 27.87 39.83 5.53
CA GLU A 296 27.41 41.23 5.38
C GLU A 296 25.87 41.28 5.36
N ASN A 297 25.30 42.04 6.28
CA ASN A 297 23.88 42.38 6.36
C ASN A 297 22.93 41.16 6.33
N ILE A 298 23.27 40.06 7.03
CA ILE A 298 22.44 38.85 7.08
C ILE A 298 21.32 39.05 8.13
N SER A 299 20.05 38.94 7.65
CA SER A 299 18.89 38.81 8.52
C SER A 299 18.26 37.45 8.34
N TYR A 300 17.95 36.77 9.44
CA TYR A 300 17.38 35.43 9.41
C TYR A 300 16.30 35.21 10.48
N GLN A 301 15.24 34.48 10.09
CA GLN A 301 14.20 34.00 10.98
C GLN A 301 13.66 32.64 10.48
N TYR A 302 13.36 31.72 11.39
CA TYR A 302 12.83 30.38 11.03
C TYR A 302 11.40 30.41 10.49
N ASN A 303 10.61 31.38 10.92
CA ASN A 303 9.22 31.50 10.50
C ASN A 303 8.80 32.99 10.50
N LEU A 304 7.99 33.42 9.56
CA LEU A 304 7.49 34.79 9.46
C LEU A 304 6.78 35.31 10.74
N ARG A 305 6.37 34.41 11.63
CA ARG A 305 5.70 34.70 12.90
C ARG A 305 6.61 34.65 14.12
N THR A 306 7.89 34.30 13.96
CA THR A 306 8.86 34.23 15.07
C THR A 306 9.77 35.44 15.10
N ARG A 307 10.37 35.70 16.27
CA ARG A 307 11.37 36.78 16.40
C ARG A 307 12.54 36.53 15.41
N LYS A 308 13.04 37.58 14.76
CA LYS A 308 14.27 37.54 13.97
C LYS A 308 15.41 37.10 14.86
N ILE A 309 16.16 36.07 14.43
CA ILE A 309 17.33 35.55 15.15
C ILE A 309 18.53 36.46 14.85
N PHE A 310 18.70 36.81 13.59
CA PHE A 310 19.68 37.79 13.15
C PHE A 310 18.96 38.96 12.51
N ASN A 311 19.45 40.16 12.80
CA ASN A 311 19.00 41.38 12.19
C ASN A 311 20.22 42.16 11.74
N GLU A 312 20.47 42.20 10.42
CA GLU A 312 21.60 42.93 9.81
C GLU A 312 22.95 42.52 10.40
N LEU A 313 23.18 41.20 10.62
CA LEU A 313 24.42 40.67 11.16
C LEU A 313 25.57 40.95 10.20
N ASN A 314 26.61 41.59 10.72
CA ASN A 314 27.86 41.80 10.03
C ASN A 314 28.99 41.19 10.85
N LEU A 315 29.80 40.32 10.20
CA LEU A 315 30.90 39.64 10.84
C LEU A 315 32.04 39.43 9.84
N ILE A 316 33.27 39.74 10.25
CA ILE A 316 34.48 39.52 9.47
C ILE A 316 35.36 38.58 10.27
N ILE A 317 35.83 37.51 9.63
CA ILE A 317 36.72 36.50 10.20
C ILE A 317 37.98 36.46 9.36
N ASN A 318 39.13 36.68 9.97
CA ASN A 318 40.42 36.63 9.30
C ASN A 318 40.98 35.21 9.31
N PHE A 319 41.82 34.90 8.32
CA PHE A 319 42.50 33.64 8.25
C PHE A 319 43.38 33.42 9.50
N GLY A 320 43.22 32.23 10.14
CA GLY A 320 43.94 31.86 11.38
C GLY A 320 43.31 32.42 12.66
N GLU A 321 42.28 33.24 12.60
CA GLU A 321 41.58 33.79 13.77
C GLU A 321 40.73 32.72 14.47
N LYS A 322 40.74 32.72 15.83
CA LYS A 322 39.91 31.86 16.66
C LYS A 322 38.78 32.71 17.26
N ILE A 323 37.54 32.37 16.91
CA ILE A 323 36.37 33.10 17.35
C ILE A 323 35.55 32.24 18.30
N GLY A 324 35.18 32.77 19.43
CA GLY A 324 34.24 32.19 20.38
C GLY A 324 32.84 32.85 20.29
N ILE A 325 31.80 32.06 20.05
CA ILE A 325 30.40 32.55 20.05
C ILE A 325 29.77 32.26 21.41
N ILE A 326 29.45 33.32 22.15
CA ILE A 326 28.87 33.26 23.48
C ILE A 326 27.46 33.85 23.45
N GLY A 327 26.57 33.33 24.28
CA GLY A 327 25.21 33.82 24.42
C GLY A 327 24.32 32.86 25.20
N GLU A 328 23.15 33.30 25.59
CA GLU A 328 22.16 32.50 26.32
C GLU A 328 21.63 31.34 25.49
N THR A 329 21.03 30.34 26.15
CA THR A 329 20.37 29.24 25.45
C THR A 329 19.19 29.77 24.62
N GLY A 330 19.14 29.45 23.34
CA GLY A 330 18.10 29.96 22.42
C GLY A 330 18.45 31.32 21.74
N SER A 331 19.61 31.91 22.00
CA SER A 331 20.02 33.19 21.37
C SER A 331 20.41 33.09 19.89
N GLY A 332 20.40 31.89 19.29
CA GLY A 332 20.77 31.69 17.88
C GLY A 332 22.22 31.27 17.64
N LYS A 333 22.97 30.84 18.69
CA LYS A 333 24.38 30.40 18.54
C LYS A 333 24.57 29.31 17.51
N SER A 334 23.67 28.33 17.47
CA SER A 334 23.72 27.19 16.54
C SER A 334 23.18 27.54 15.15
N THR A 335 22.39 28.58 15.01
CA THR A 335 21.87 29.09 13.75
C THR A 335 22.96 29.79 12.95
#